data_7e5ea63da4da861e37fb1e79028b8149
#
_entry.id   7e5ea63da4da861e37fb1e79028b8149
#
_cell.length_a   1.000
_cell.length_b   1.000
_cell.length_c   1.000
_cell.angle_alpha   90.00
_cell.angle_beta   90.00
_cell.angle_gamma   90.00
#
_symmetry.space_group_name_H-M   'P 1'
#
loop_
_entity.id
_entity.type
_entity.pdbx_description
1 polymer ?
#
loop_
_entity_poly.entity_id
_entity_poly.type
_entity_poly.pdbx_seq_one_letter_code
_entity_poly.pdbx_strand_id
1 'polypeptide(L)'
;MSMAGRVLGGGKRRARRVRAQRARLAFAADAVLAEPRRRPAQRRARRRYEVSVPNRLGAGVQLPAVPVVRPGPRLLSALLLGLVLLGGWQLVAAPQFSVVEAEVTQTLMLPDQLIRSLIGVDRHSVFLVDPQAIQARLESQPEIARAQVSVKLPNRVVVGIEERHPIVEWNDAGRLWWISSEGIGYLAHGAWPGLIKMSSRSPILAILPDPLAPVVAPEILRAAGVLSAQLPPEIVLLYHKDHGLGFEDPRGWKVNFGVDGDLVLKYRLYERIAEALQAQGIQPALVSVEDIGAPYYEESR
;
A
#
# COMPACT_ATOMS: atom_id res chain seq x y z
N MET A 1 15.89 54.10 -52.65
CA MET A 1 17.21 53.89 -53.29
C MET A 1 17.84 52.71 -52.58
N SER A 2 17.88 51.73 -53.29
CA SER A 2 18.89 50.85 -53.95
C SER A 2 19.36 49.77 -53.02
N MET A 3 18.87 48.54 -53.15
CA MET A 3 19.21 47.47 -54.14
C MET A 3 20.55 46.79 -53.96
N ALA A 4 20.46 45.49 -54.09
CA ALA A 4 21.48 44.49 -54.44
C ALA A 4 22.13 43.79 -53.25
N GLY A 5 21.93 42.52 -52.95
CA GLY A 5 21.88 41.34 -53.82
C GLY A 5 23.15 40.51 -53.63
N ARG A 6 23.01 39.32 -53.03
CA ARG A 6 23.93 38.19 -53.28
C ARG A 6 23.31 36.85 -52.93
N VAL A 7 22.65 36.30 -53.93
CA VAL A 7 22.43 34.88 -54.06
C VAL A 7 23.61 34.33 -54.89
N LEU A 8 24.40 33.42 -54.33
CA LEU A 8 25.26 32.46 -55.07
C LEU A 8 26.12 31.68 -54.04
N GLY A 9 25.65 30.54 -53.61
CA GLY A 9 26.41 29.66 -52.70
C GLY A 9 25.86 28.24 -52.54
N GLY A 10 24.64 27.98 -53.10
CA GLY A 10 23.95 26.71 -52.85
C GLY A 10 24.34 25.52 -53.75
N GLY A 11 24.91 25.76 -54.94
CA GLY A 11 25.12 24.70 -55.96
C GLY A 11 26.29 23.75 -55.66
N LYS A 12 27.38 24.25 -55.13
CA LYS A 12 28.62 23.45 -54.91
C LYS A 12 28.49 22.48 -53.69
N ARG A 13 27.74 22.83 -52.69
CA ARG A 13 27.51 21.95 -51.50
C ARG A 13 26.57 20.80 -51.82
N ARG A 14 25.56 20.98 -52.67
CA ARG A 14 24.62 19.94 -53.08
C ARG A 14 25.29 18.89 -53.98
N ALA A 15 26.12 19.33 -54.92
CA ALA A 15 26.87 18.42 -55.82
C ALA A 15 27.87 17.54 -55.05
N ARG A 16 28.50 18.08 -53.98
CA ARG A 16 29.45 17.34 -53.14
C ARG A 16 28.75 16.28 -52.27
N ARG A 17 27.54 16.57 -51.75
CA ARG A 17 26.73 15.61 -51.00
C ARG A 17 26.21 14.45 -51.86
N VAL A 18 25.74 14.73 -53.07
CA VAL A 18 25.27 13.70 -54.02
C VAL A 18 26.41 12.78 -54.45
N ARG A 19 27.63 13.31 -54.66
CA ARG A 19 28.81 12.50 -54.97
C ARG A 19 29.25 11.62 -53.81
N ALA A 20 29.20 12.10 -52.57
CA ALA A 20 29.53 11.33 -51.39
C ALA A 20 28.50 10.22 -51.12
N GLN A 21 27.23 10.46 -51.44
CA GLN A 21 26.14 9.47 -51.28
C GLN A 21 26.24 8.37 -52.37
N ARG A 22 26.59 8.72 -53.62
CA ARG A 22 26.83 7.72 -54.67
C ARG A 22 28.08 6.87 -54.40
N ALA A 23 29.14 7.45 -53.84
CA ALA A 23 30.32 6.67 -53.45
C ALA A 23 30.01 5.68 -52.29
N ARG A 24 29.14 6.07 -51.34
CA ARG A 24 28.71 5.16 -50.26
C ARG A 24 27.79 4.02 -50.74
N LEU A 25 26.92 4.30 -51.72
CA LEU A 25 26.06 3.30 -52.33
C LEU A 25 26.84 2.31 -53.22
N ALA A 26 27.88 2.79 -53.95
CA ALA A 26 28.77 1.92 -54.72
C ALA A 26 29.57 0.99 -53.80
N PHE A 27 30.08 1.50 -52.67
CA PHE A 27 30.82 0.68 -51.69
C PHE A 27 29.93 -0.37 -51.03
N ALA A 28 28.64 -0.07 -50.82
CA ALA A 28 27.67 -0.99 -50.28
C ALA A 28 27.23 -2.07 -51.29
N ALA A 29 27.15 -1.72 -52.58
CA ALA A 29 26.83 -2.67 -53.64
C ALA A 29 27.94 -3.69 -53.88
N ASP A 30 29.21 -3.26 -53.83
CA ASP A 30 30.37 -4.17 -53.94
C ASP A 30 30.49 -5.11 -52.73
N ALA A 31 30.05 -4.66 -51.57
CA ALA A 31 30.03 -5.50 -50.36
C ALA A 31 28.94 -6.61 -50.40
N VAL A 32 27.84 -6.37 -51.14
CA VAL A 32 26.74 -7.35 -51.27
C VAL A 32 27.04 -8.39 -52.37
N LEU A 33 27.88 -8.06 -53.35
CA LEU A 33 28.26 -8.99 -54.44
C LEU A 33 29.52 -9.80 -54.15
N ALA A 34 30.21 -9.56 -53.04
CA ALA A 34 31.28 -10.40 -52.59
C ALA A 34 30.73 -11.73 -52.08
N GLU A 35 30.68 -12.73 -52.94
CA GLU A 35 30.41 -14.10 -52.54
C GLU A 35 31.35 -14.47 -51.37
N PRO A 36 30.80 -15.03 -50.28
CA PRO A 36 31.62 -15.47 -49.17
C PRO A 36 32.51 -16.63 -49.71
N ARG A 37 33.79 -16.35 -49.96
CA ARG A 37 34.77 -17.41 -50.20
C ARG A 37 34.65 -18.44 -49.08
N ARG A 38 33.97 -19.52 -49.36
CA ARG A 38 33.92 -20.68 -48.50
C ARG A 38 35.33 -21.18 -48.28
N ARG A 39 35.92 -20.80 -47.14
CA ARG A 39 37.15 -21.43 -46.67
C ARG A 39 36.91 -22.92 -46.65
N PRO A 40 37.72 -23.72 -47.32
CA PRO A 40 37.53 -25.20 -47.22
C PRO A 40 37.60 -25.57 -45.76
N ALA A 41 36.53 -26.18 -45.26
CA ALA A 41 36.53 -26.72 -43.93
C ALA A 41 37.64 -27.77 -43.86
N GLN A 42 38.75 -27.41 -43.24
CA GLN A 42 39.81 -28.37 -42.95
C GLN A 42 39.13 -29.43 -42.06
N ARG A 43 38.80 -30.55 -42.71
CA ARG A 43 38.44 -31.79 -42.02
C ARG A 43 39.63 -32.15 -41.15
N ARG A 44 39.64 -31.69 -39.90
CA ARG A 44 40.61 -32.18 -38.90
C ARG A 44 40.44 -33.71 -38.85
N ALA A 45 41.42 -34.40 -39.34
CA ALA A 45 41.50 -35.84 -39.25
C ALA A 45 41.27 -36.23 -37.78
N ARG A 46 40.20 -36.96 -37.55
CA ARG A 46 39.93 -37.51 -36.22
C ARG A 46 41.08 -38.49 -35.94
N ARG A 47 42.01 -38.16 -35.06
CA ARG A 47 43.00 -39.07 -34.55
C ARG A 47 42.25 -40.20 -33.84
N ARG A 48 42.19 -41.35 -34.49
CA ARG A 48 41.73 -42.58 -33.87
C ARG A 48 42.93 -43.12 -33.06
N TYR A 49 42.77 -43.15 -31.77
CA TYR A 49 43.73 -43.85 -30.92
C TYR A 49 43.35 -45.36 -30.95
N GLU A 50 44.10 -46.14 -31.64
CA GLU A 50 44.00 -47.61 -31.56
C GLU A 50 44.76 -48.03 -30.30
N VAL A 51 44.06 -48.49 -29.30
CA VAL A 51 44.64 -49.12 -28.13
C VAL A 51 44.58 -50.60 -28.42
N SER A 52 45.71 -51.19 -28.86
CA SER A 52 45.85 -52.61 -28.99
C SER A 52 46.17 -53.22 -27.63
N VAL A 53 45.22 -53.96 -27.07
CA VAL A 53 45.47 -54.77 -25.88
C VAL A 53 45.94 -56.14 -26.36
N PRO A 54 47.17 -56.56 -25.99
CA PRO A 54 47.65 -57.87 -26.39
C PRO A 54 46.85 -58.95 -25.65
N ASN A 55 45.98 -59.63 -26.36
CA ASN A 55 45.29 -60.81 -25.86
C ASN A 55 45.89 -62.07 -26.45
N ARG A 56 46.11 -63.15 -25.64
CA ARG A 56 46.72 -64.40 -26.01
C ARG A 56 45.97 -65.19 -27.11
N LEU A 57 44.86 -64.68 -27.59
CA LEU A 57 44.01 -65.33 -28.61
C LEU A 57 44.00 -64.57 -29.96
N GLY A 58 44.84 -63.59 -30.23
CA GLY A 58 45.01 -62.97 -31.55
C GLY A 58 43.82 -62.11 -32.08
N ALA A 59 42.77 -61.94 -31.33
CA ALA A 59 41.61 -61.10 -31.74
C ALA A 59 41.76 -59.67 -31.17
N GLY A 60 42.10 -58.72 -32.01
CA GLY A 60 42.13 -57.29 -31.61
C GLY A 60 40.72 -56.78 -31.38
N VAL A 61 40.39 -56.46 -30.15
CA VAL A 61 39.10 -55.77 -29.81
C VAL A 61 39.26 -54.28 -30.12
N GLN A 62 38.65 -53.83 -31.19
CA GLN A 62 38.56 -52.40 -31.51
C GLN A 62 37.52 -51.76 -30.61
N LEU A 63 37.95 -51.03 -29.61
CA LEU A 63 37.07 -50.21 -28.80
C LEU A 63 36.63 -48.94 -29.60
N PRO A 64 35.33 -48.61 -29.59
CA PRO A 64 34.88 -47.41 -30.24
C PRO A 64 35.55 -46.15 -29.62
N ALA A 65 36.06 -45.29 -30.48
CA ALA A 65 36.71 -44.05 -30.05
C ALA A 65 35.74 -43.20 -29.22
N VAL A 66 36.01 -43.09 -27.93
CA VAL A 66 35.26 -42.18 -27.03
C VAL A 66 35.49 -40.74 -27.52
N PRO A 67 34.44 -39.99 -27.85
CA PRO A 67 34.59 -38.61 -28.26
C PRO A 67 35.17 -37.78 -27.11
N VAL A 68 36.43 -37.37 -27.24
CA VAL A 68 37.03 -36.43 -26.29
C VAL A 68 36.40 -35.07 -26.56
N VAL A 69 35.40 -34.75 -25.74
CA VAL A 69 34.78 -33.43 -25.74
C VAL A 69 35.81 -32.43 -25.18
N ARG A 70 36.40 -31.63 -26.05
CA ARG A 70 37.27 -30.54 -25.62
C ARG A 70 36.34 -29.41 -25.20
N PRO A 71 36.31 -29.00 -23.92
CA PRO A 71 35.49 -27.89 -23.47
C PRO A 71 35.97 -26.59 -24.15
N GLY A 72 35.24 -26.16 -25.15
CA GLY A 72 35.46 -24.83 -25.75
C GLY A 72 35.01 -23.72 -24.76
N PRO A 73 35.49 -22.50 -24.94
CA PRO A 73 35.14 -21.39 -24.04
C PRO A 73 33.61 -21.18 -23.87
N ARG A 74 32.84 -21.57 -24.89
CA ARG A 74 31.36 -21.53 -24.84
C ARG A 74 30.77 -22.57 -23.88
N LEU A 75 31.36 -23.78 -23.81
CA LEU A 75 30.92 -24.82 -22.86
C LEU A 75 31.28 -24.40 -21.42
N LEU A 76 32.46 -23.80 -21.24
CA LEU A 76 32.86 -23.30 -19.92
C LEU A 76 31.94 -22.17 -19.44
N SER A 77 31.57 -21.22 -20.32
CA SER A 77 30.64 -20.15 -20.01
C SER A 77 29.23 -20.67 -19.68
N ALA A 78 28.73 -21.67 -20.42
CA ALA A 78 27.45 -22.31 -20.17
C ALA A 78 27.44 -23.07 -18.84
N LEU A 79 28.52 -23.74 -18.51
CA LEU A 79 28.69 -24.45 -17.23
C LEU A 79 28.75 -23.48 -16.07
N LEU A 80 29.48 -22.36 -16.20
CA LEU A 80 29.55 -21.31 -15.20
C LEU A 80 28.19 -20.68 -14.98
N LEU A 81 27.47 -20.35 -16.07
CA LEU A 81 26.10 -19.83 -15.97
C LEU A 81 25.16 -20.82 -15.29
N GLY A 82 25.23 -22.11 -15.65
CA GLY A 82 24.44 -23.15 -15.00
C GLY A 82 24.74 -23.27 -13.50
N LEU A 83 26.01 -23.15 -13.12
CA LEU A 83 26.44 -23.21 -11.72
C LEU A 83 25.97 -21.98 -10.91
N VAL A 84 25.99 -20.79 -11.52
CA VAL A 84 25.46 -19.56 -10.92
C VAL A 84 23.94 -19.67 -10.74
N LEU A 85 23.23 -20.15 -11.76
CA LEU A 85 21.77 -20.34 -11.67
C LEU A 85 21.39 -21.39 -10.63
N LEU A 86 22.13 -22.51 -10.59
CA LEU A 86 21.91 -23.56 -9.60
C LEU A 86 22.22 -23.05 -8.17
N GLY A 87 23.32 -22.32 -8.01
CA GLY A 87 23.67 -21.68 -6.73
C GLY A 87 22.63 -20.68 -6.28
N GLY A 88 22.16 -19.82 -7.19
CA GLY A 88 21.06 -18.88 -6.93
C GLY A 88 19.78 -19.59 -6.54
N TRP A 89 19.40 -20.64 -7.27
CA TRP A 89 18.24 -21.46 -6.93
C TRP A 89 18.38 -22.10 -5.54
N GLN A 90 19.51 -22.70 -5.24
CA GLN A 90 19.80 -23.30 -3.93
C GLN A 90 19.71 -22.28 -2.81
N LEU A 91 20.17 -21.03 -3.03
CA LEU A 91 20.09 -19.97 -2.04
C LEU A 91 18.63 -19.61 -1.73
N VAL A 92 17.80 -19.46 -2.79
CA VAL A 92 16.38 -19.11 -2.64
C VAL A 92 15.57 -20.25 -2.04
N ALA A 93 15.91 -21.50 -2.36
CA ALA A 93 15.20 -22.70 -1.90
C ALA A 93 15.68 -23.22 -0.54
N ALA A 94 16.78 -22.69 0.00
CA ALA A 94 17.36 -23.20 1.23
C ALA A 94 16.47 -22.86 2.45
N PRO A 95 16.12 -23.84 3.29
CA PRO A 95 15.23 -23.66 4.44
C PRO A 95 15.71 -22.58 5.44
N GLN A 96 17.00 -22.38 5.53
CA GLN A 96 17.64 -21.39 6.40
C GLN A 96 17.30 -19.93 6.01
N PHE A 97 16.86 -19.68 4.78
CA PHE A 97 16.42 -18.38 4.28
C PHE A 97 14.89 -18.27 4.14
N SER A 98 14.16 -19.30 4.56
CA SER A 98 12.70 -19.23 4.64
C SER A 98 12.28 -18.51 5.92
N VAL A 99 11.41 -17.54 5.79
CA VAL A 99 10.81 -16.83 6.93
C VAL A 99 10.00 -17.83 7.74
N VAL A 100 10.42 -18.08 8.99
CA VAL A 100 9.72 -19.01 9.88
C VAL A 100 8.46 -18.35 10.41
N GLU A 101 8.58 -17.11 10.87
CA GLU A 101 7.50 -16.33 11.45
C GLU A 101 7.88 -14.84 11.39
N ALA A 102 6.90 -14.01 11.04
CA ALA A 102 7.07 -12.55 11.11
C ALA A 102 7.02 -12.10 12.58
N GLU A 103 8.01 -11.35 13.01
CA GLU A 103 8.07 -10.75 14.34
C GLU A 103 7.29 -9.44 14.34
N VAL A 104 6.12 -9.44 15.00
CA VAL A 104 5.25 -8.25 15.12
C VAL A 104 5.56 -7.54 16.43
N THR A 105 5.73 -6.23 16.36
CA THR A 105 6.05 -5.40 17.53
C THR A 105 5.10 -4.20 17.60
N GLN A 106 4.86 -3.71 18.83
CA GLN A 106 4.10 -2.48 19.11
C GLN A 106 2.58 -2.57 18.87
N THR A 107 2.00 -3.76 18.94
CA THR A 107 0.53 -3.90 18.93
C THR A 107 -0.05 -3.56 20.31
N LEU A 108 -1.17 -2.84 20.33
CA LEU A 108 -1.91 -2.46 21.53
C LEU A 108 -3.22 -3.26 21.64
N MET A 109 -4.05 -3.21 20.63
CA MET A 109 -5.38 -3.81 20.60
C MET A 109 -5.55 -4.84 19.46
N LEU A 110 -4.77 -4.73 18.38
CA LEU A 110 -4.85 -5.66 17.27
C LEU A 110 -4.21 -7.00 17.61
N PRO A 111 -4.91 -8.13 17.41
CA PRO A 111 -4.33 -9.44 17.63
C PRO A 111 -3.22 -9.74 16.63
N ASP A 112 -2.07 -10.20 17.12
CA ASP A 112 -0.90 -10.56 16.30
C ASP A 112 -1.26 -11.52 15.16
N GLN A 113 -2.21 -12.43 15.39
CA GLN A 113 -2.63 -13.40 14.40
C GLN A 113 -3.31 -12.76 13.19
N LEU A 114 -4.08 -11.69 13.40
CA LEU A 114 -4.68 -10.92 12.31
C LEU A 114 -3.59 -10.28 11.45
N ILE A 115 -2.62 -9.64 12.10
CA ILE A 115 -1.51 -8.96 11.43
C ILE A 115 -0.68 -9.96 10.63
N ARG A 116 -0.34 -11.12 11.21
CA ARG A 116 0.38 -12.18 10.52
C ARG A 116 -0.35 -12.68 9.28
N SER A 117 -1.67 -12.81 9.35
CA SER A 117 -2.49 -13.20 8.20
C SER A 117 -2.45 -12.17 7.06
N LEU A 118 -2.37 -10.88 7.40
CA LEU A 118 -2.23 -9.78 6.45
C LEU A 118 -0.83 -9.73 5.82
N ILE A 119 0.22 -10.05 6.58
CA ILE A 119 1.59 -10.10 6.10
C ILE A 119 1.77 -11.25 5.08
N GLY A 120 1.28 -12.45 5.39
CA GLY A 120 1.22 -13.59 4.47
C GLY A 120 2.58 -14.08 3.93
N VAL A 121 3.67 -13.91 4.68
CA VAL A 121 5.04 -14.26 4.23
C VAL A 121 5.57 -15.56 4.85
N ASP A 122 4.80 -16.25 5.64
CA ASP A 122 5.21 -17.48 6.30
C ASP A 122 5.68 -18.52 5.28
N ARG A 123 6.85 -19.09 5.52
CA ARG A 123 7.53 -20.08 4.65
C ARG A 123 7.98 -19.53 3.28
N HIS A 124 7.88 -18.24 3.02
CA HIS A 124 8.47 -17.65 1.82
C HIS A 124 9.96 -17.39 2.02
N SER A 125 10.71 -17.44 0.91
CA SER A 125 12.14 -17.08 0.96
C SER A 125 12.27 -15.59 1.28
N VAL A 126 13.16 -15.24 2.23
CA VAL A 126 13.43 -13.86 2.64
C VAL A 126 13.83 -12.96 1.47
N PHE A 127 14.44 -13.52 0.42
CA PHE A 127 14.85 -12.79 -0.79
C PHE A 127 13.69 -12.43 -1.71
N LEU A 128 12.52 -13.07 -1.55
CA LEU A 128 11.32 -12.81 -2.35
C LEU A 128 10.31 -11.93 -1.61
N VAL A 129 10.60 -11.57 -0.37
CA VAL A 129 9.74 -10.68 0.41
C VAL A 129 9.93 -9.25 -0.06
N ASP A 130 8.85 -8.63 -0.51
CA ASP A 130 8.79 -7.20 -0.80
C ASP A 130 8.26 -6.42 0.42
N PRO A 131 9.12 -5.73 1.16
CA PRO A 131 8.73 -5.01 2.35
C PRO A 131 7.79 -3.84 2.04
N GLN A 132 7.92 -3.20 0.86
CA GLN A 132 7.07 -2.07 0.49
C GLN A 132 5.65 -2.53 0.18
N ALA A 133 5.49 -3.66 -0.50
CA ALA A 133 4.18 -4.24 -0.79
C ALA A 133 3.45 -4.66 0.49
N ILE A 134 4.17 -5.22 1.47
CA ILE A 134 3.61 -5.59 2.77
C ILE A 134 3.21 -4.32 3.55
N GLN A 135 4.08 -3.33 3.60
CA GLN A 135 3.79 -2.05 4.25
C GLN A 135 2.52 -1.40 3.68
N ALA A 136 2.42 -1.28 2.36
CA ALA A 136 1.25 -0.70 1.70
C ALA A 136 -0.04 -1.48 2.01
N ARG A 137 0.05 -2.82 2.08
CA ARG A 137 -1.09 -3.67 2.45
C ARG A 137 -1.53 -3.46 3.89
N LEU A 138 -0.58 -3.33 4.82
CA LEU A 138 -0.89 -3.06 6.22
C LEU A 138 -1.49 -1.65 6.38
N GLU A 139 -0.89 -0.64 5.77
CA GLU A 139 -1.36 0.74 5.81
C GLU A 139 -2.71 0.96 5.09
N SER A 140 -3.14 0.01 4.26
CA SER A 140 -4.50 0.03 3.68
C SER A 140 -5.59 -0.40 4.66
N GLN A 141 -5.23 -0.91 5.85
CA GLN A 141 -6.20 -1.25 6.88
C GLN A 141 -6.55 -0.01 7.71
N PRO A 142 -7.84 0.25 7.96
CA PRO A 142 -8.26 1.47 8.67
C PRO A 142 -7.78 1.52 10.12
N GLU A 143 -7.51 0.38 10.74
CA GLU A 143 -6.99 0.25 12.10
C GLU A 143 -5.50 0.64 12.22
N ILE A 144 -4.76 0.64 11.10
CA ILE A 144 -3.32 0.88 11.08
C ILE A 144 -3.04 2.30 10.60
N ALA A 145 -2.38 3.11 11.42
CA ALA A 145 -1.97 4.46 11.06
C ALA A 145 -0.68 4.42 10.24
N ARG A 146 0.27 3.57 10.64
CA ARG A 146 1.57 3.42 9.99
C ARG A 146 2.13 2.02 10.21
N ALA A 147 2.84 1.50 9.21
CA ALA A 147 3.57 0.25 9.32
C ALA A 147 5.02 0.44 8.87
N GLN A 148 5.94 -0.25 9.56
CA GLN A 148 7.35 -0.30 9.18
C GLN A 148 7.75 -1.76 9.02
N VAL A 149 8.16 -2.14 7.82
CA VAL A 149 8.56 -3.51 7.51
C VAL A 149 10.04 -3.55 7.21
N SER A 150 10.78 -4.38 7.93
CA SER A 150 12.20 -4.59 7.71
C SER A 150 12.53 -6.07 7.59
N VAL A 151 13.31 -6.39 6.58
CA VAL A 151 13.80 -7.74 6.30
C VAL A 151 15.20 -7.87 6.87
N LYS A 152 15.41 -8.83 7.78
CA LYS A 152 16.69 -9.13 8.40
C LYS A 152 17.15 -10.54 8.05
N LEU A 153 18.33 -10.63 7.48
CA LEU A 153 18.95 -11.93 7.19
C LEU A 153 19.30 -12.66 8.49
N PRO A 154 19.23 -13.99 8.52
CA PRO A 154 18.96 -14.85 7.38
C PRO A 154 17.47 -15.08 7.04
N ASN A 155 16.53 -14.95 7.98
CA ASN A 155 15.14 -15.43 7.82
C ASN A 155 14.12 -14.67 8.66
N ARG A 156 14.38 -13.40 9.00
CA ARG A 156 13.50 -12.60 9.85
C ARG A 156 12.83 -11.47 9.07
N VAL A 157 11.55 -11.32 9.29
CA VAL A 157 10.77 -10.13 8.90
C VAL A 157 10.28 -9.48 10.19
N VAL A 158 10.68 -8.24 10.42
CA VAL A 158 10.27 -7.46 11.59
C VAL A 158 9.29 -6.41 11.12
N VAL A 159 8.12 -6.40 11.73
CA VAL A 159 7.01 -5.49 11.41
C VAL A 159 6.69 -4.68 12.67
N GLY A 160 6.94 -3.37 12.61
CA GLY A 160 6.47 -2.41 13.60
C GLY A 160 5.15 -1.82 13.13
N ILE A 161 4.15 -1.78 14.01
CA ILE A 161 2.83 -1.25 13.72
C ILE A 161 2.51 -0.12 14.67
N GLU A 162 2.02 0.97 14.11
CA GLU A 162 1.40 2.06 14.85
C GLU A 162 -0.11 1.98 14.60
N GLU A 163 -0.86 1.56 15.63
CA GLU A 163 -2.31 1.47 15.55
C GLU A 163 -2.93 2.88 15.48
N ARG A 164 -4.03 3.02 14.75
CA ARG A 164 -4.76 4.27 14.64
C ARG A 164 -5.52 4.55 15.92
N HIS A 165 -5.19 5.66 16.58
CA HIS A 165 -5.83 6.07 17.81
C HIS A 165 -7.25 6.61 17.56
N PRO A 166 -8.29 6.00 18.14
CA PRO A 166 -9.62 6.54 18.08
C PRO A 166 -9.78 7.72 19.04
N ILE A 167 -10.68 8.63 18.73
CA ILE A 167 -11.12 9.74 19.59
C ILE A 167 -12.59 9.63 19.96
N VAL A 168 -13.37 8.91 19.15
CA VAL A 168 -14.80 8.70 19.34
C VAL A 168 -15.11 7.20 19.31
N GLU A 169 -15.95 6.79 20.26
CA GLU A 169 -16.68 5.53 20.25
C GLU A 169 -18.11 5.80 19.83
N TRP A 170 -18.50 5.33 18.66
CA TRP A 170 -19.82 5.60 18.09
C TRP A 170 -20.65 4.32 18.00
N ASN A 171 -21.75 4.30 18.74
CA ASN A 171 -22.75 3.26 18.60
C ASN A 171 -23.74 3.63 17.48
N ASP A 172 -23.52 3.10 16.30
CA ASP A 172 -24.35 3.34 15.12
C ASP A 172 -25.39 2.23 14.97
N ALA A 173 -26.61 2.47 15.49
CA ALA A 173 -27.72 1.52 15.49
C ALA A 173 -27.33 0.11 15.99
N GLY A 174 -26.55 0.05 17.06
CA GLY A 174 -26.11 -1.21 17.71
C GLY A 174 -24.77 -1.74 17.21
N ARG A 175 -24.16 -1.13 16.19
CA ARG A 175 -22.79 -1.44 15.74
C ARG A 175 -21.81 -0.44 16.33
N LEU A 176 -20.80 -0.93 17.01
CA LEU A 176 -19.81 -0.09 17.67
C LEU A 176 -18.63 0.20 16.73
N TRP A 177 -18.38 1.48 16.53
CA TRP A 177 -17.30 2.00 15.68
C TRP A 177 -16.31 2.81 16.52
N TRP A 178 -15.05 2.71 16.18
CA TRP A 178 -14.02 3.64 16.60
C TRP A 178 -13.71 4.60 15.45
N ILE A 179 -13.71 5.89 15.75
CA ILE A 179 -13.47 6.94 14.77
C ILE A 179 -12.21 7.70 15.17
N SER A 180 -11.27 7.81 14.23
CA SER A 180 -10.04 8.59 14.43
C SER A 180 -10.27 10.10 14.29
N SER A 181 -9.26 10.89 14.64
CA SER A 181 -9.27 12.34 14.43
C SER A 181 -9.42 12.77 12.96
N GLU A 182 -9.07 11.88 12.03
CA GLU A 182 -9.18 12.07 10.58
C GLU A 182 -10.56 11.71 10.04
N GLY A 183 -11.45 11.20 10.90
CA GLY A 183 -12.77 10.72 10.50
C GLY A 183 -12.81 9.29 9.97
N ILE A 184 -11.69 8.58 9.97
CA ILE A 184 -11.60 7.19 9.53
C ILE A 184 -12.25 6.31 10.59
N GLY A 185 -13.21 5.47 10.14
CA GLY A 185 -13.97 4.59 11.01
C GLY A 185 -13.59 3.13 10.82
N TYR A 186 -13.54 2.39 11.92
CA TYR A 186 -13.31 0.95 11.96
C TYR A 186 -14.07 0.32 13.12
N LEU A 187 -14.26 -0.98 13.06
CA LEU A 187 -15.01 -1.69 14.09
C LEU A 187 -14.21 -1.71 15.41
N ALA A 188 -14.92 -1.50 16.52
CA ALA A 188 -14.29 -1.56 17.84
C ALA A 188 -13.89 -2.99 18.19
N HIS A 189 -12.65 -3.17 18.65
CA HIS A 189 -12.09 -4.47 19.04
C HIS A 189 -11.98 -4.67 20.55
N GLY A 190 -12.50 -3.75 21.35
CA GLY A 190 -12.38 -3.82 22.78
C GLY A 190 -12.88 -2.55 23.48
N ALA A 191 -12.25 -2.18 24.58
CA ALA A 191 -12.53 -0.95 25.31
C ALA A 191 -11.30 -0.04 25.24
N TRP A 192 -11.49 1.17 24.74
CA TRP A 192 -10.44 2.21 24.71
C TRP A 192 -10.82 3.30 25.71
N PRO A 193 -9.95 3.67 26.65
CA PRO A 193 -10.29 4.67 27.66
C PRO A 193 -10.30 6.09 27.07
N GLY A 194 -11.18 6.95 27.60
CA GLY A 194 -11.19 8.39 27.30
C GLY A 194 -11.82 8.77 25.97
N LEU A 195 -12.54 7.84 25.30
CA LEU A 195 -13.25 8.17 24.07
C LEU A 195 -14.50 8.99 24.32
N ILE A 196 -14.80 9.90 23.39
CA ILE A 196 -16.08 10.58 23.33
C ILE A 196 -17.14 9.56 22.92
N LYS A 197 -18.16 9.38 23.75
CA LYS A 197 -19.24 8.45 23.46
C LYS A 197 -20.30 9.11 22.61
N MET A 198 -20.56 8.53 21.45
CA MET A 198 -21.60 8.98 20.52
C MET A 198 -22.57 7.84 20.20
N SER A 199 -23.80 8.18 19.86
CA SER A 199 -24.80 7.23 19.42
C SER A 199 -25.70 7.83 18.35
N SER A 200 -26.15 6.97 17.43
CA SER A 200 -27.22 7.28 16.47
C SER A 200 -28.27 6.18 16.48
N ARG A 201 -29.54 6.57 16.36
CA ARG A 201 -30.65 5.60 16.35
C ARG A 201 -30.81 4.90 15.02
N SER A 202 -30.49 5.60 13.94
CA SER A 202 -30.51 5.06 12.58
C SER A 202 -29.09 4.85 12.08
N PRO A 203 -28.83 3.84 11.26
CA PRO A 203 -27.50 3.65 10.66
C PRO A 203 -27.09 4.87 9.82
N ILE A 204 -25.99 5.49 10.19
CA ILE A 204 -25.43 6.68 9.52
C ILE A 204 -24.08 6.34 8.91
N LEU A 205 -23.28 5.54 9.63
CA LEU A 205 -21.95 5.16 9.18
C LEU A 205 -22.04 4.03 8.16
N ALA A 206 -21.28 4.14 7.09
CA ALA A 206 -21.23 3.14 6.04
C ALA A 206 -19.82 2.60 5.87
N ILE A 207 -19.70 1.33 5.52
CA ILE A 207 -18.45 0.77 5.04
C ILE A 207 -18.23 1.30 3.63
N LEU A 208 -17.21 2.13 3.46
CA LEU A 208 -16.86 2.75 2.19
C LEU A 208 -15.98 1.80 1.34
N PRO A 209 -16.02 1.94 0.00
CA PRO A 209 -15.13 1.17 -0.88
C PRO A 209 -13.64 1.43 -0.60
N ASP A 210 -13.31 2.67 -0.22
CA ASP A 210 -11.99 3.03 0.29
C ASP A 210 -12.05 3.00 1.83
N PRO A 211 -11.39 2.05 2.49
CA PRO A 211 -11.43 1.92 3.94
C PRO A 211 -10.73 3.07 4.68
N LEU A 212 -9.91 3.87 3.98
CA LEU A 212 -9.23 5.04 4.53
C LEU A 212 -10.00 6.35 4.29
N ALA A 213 -11.13 6.29 3.58
CA ALA A 213 -11.97 7.46 3.41
C ALA A 213 -12.68 7.82 4.73
N PRO A 214 -12.80 9.12 5.05
CA PRO A 214 -13.52 9.57 6.23
C PRO A 214 -15.00 9.17 6.17
N VAL A 215 -15.47 8.46 7.17
CA VAL A 215 -16.90 8.11 7.34
C VAL A 215 -17.67 9.17 8.12
N VAL A 216 -16.95 10.05 8.84
CA VAL A 216 -17.50 11.15 9.62
C VAL A 216 -16.85 12.45 9.17
N ALA A 217 -17.67 13.47 8.96
CA ALA A 217 -17.18 14.79 8.58
C ALA A 217 -16.38 15.45 9.72
N PRO A 218 -15.28 16.16 9.42
CA PRO A 218 -14.44 16.80 10.45
C PRO A 218 -15.19 17.78 11.34
N GLU A 219 -16.24 18.43 10.82
CA GLU A 219 -17.10 19.36 11.55
C GLU A 219 -17.80 18.67 12.72
N ILE A 220 -18.31 17.46 12.50
CA ILE A 220 -19.01 16.66 13.52
C ILE A 220 -18.03 16.28 14.63
N LEU A 221 -16.81 15.83 14.28
CA LEU A 221 -15.79 15.45 15.26
C LEU A 221 -15.33 16.64 16.10
N ARG A 222 -15.14 17.81 15.46
CA ARG A 222 -14.79 19.04 16.14
C ARG A 222 -15.91 19.46 17.09
N ALA A 223 -17.15 19.43 16.61
CA ALA A 223 -18.32 19.76 17.40
C ALA A 223 -18.48 18.81 18.60
N ALA A 224 -18.30 17.51 18.38
CA ALA A 224 -18.33 16.52 19.45
C ALA A 224 -17.23 16.77 20.50
N GLY A 225 -16.01 17.10 20.06
CA GLY A 225 -14.90 17.44 20.96
C GLY A 225 -15.18 18.66 21.82
N VAL A 226 -15.73 19.73 21.22
CA VAL A 226 -16.08 20.95 21.95
C VAL A 226 -17.21 20.69 22.94
N LEU A 227 -18.25 19.98 22.52
CA LEU A 227 -19.42 19.73 23.36
C LEU A 227 -19.10 18.75 24.50
N SER A 228 -18.35 17.69 24.22
CA SER A 228 -17.93 16.72 25.26
C SER A 228 -17.08 17.35 26.37
N ALA A 229 -16.29 18.39 26.04
CA ALA A 229 -15.50 19.11 27.02
C ALA A 229 -16.36 19.93 28.01
N GLN A 230 -17.61 20.21 27.69
CA GLN A 230 -18.57 20.94 28.56
C GLN A 230 -19.45 19.97 29.38
N LEU A 231 -19.49 18.72 28.99
CA LEU A 231 -20.39 17.70 29.54
C LEU A 231 -19.66 16.75 30.49
N PRO A 232 -20.35 16.18 31.48
CA PRO A 232 -19.83 15.05 32.25
C PRO A 232 -19.45 13.86 31.33
N PRO A 233 -18.41 13.10 31.64
CA PRO A 233 -17.89 12.04 30.77
C PRO A 233 -18.87 10.86 30.59
N GLU A 234 -19.90 10.78 31.42
CA GLU A 234 -20.94 9.74 31.34
C GLU A 234 -21.99 10.03 30.25
N ILE A 235 -22.09 11.32 29.82
CA ILE A 235 -23.08 11.73 28.84
C ILE A 235 -22.69 11.20 27.46
N VAL A 236 -23.64 10.54 26.81
CA VAL A 236 -23.52 10.06 25.44
C VAL A 236 -24.09 11.13 24.50
N LEU A 237 -23.27 11.61 23.56
CA LEU A 237 -23.72 12.51 22.52
C LEU A 237 -24.60 11.74 21.52
N LEU A 238 -25.76 12.29 21.21
CA LEU A 238 -26.64 11.77 20.18
C LEU A 238 -26.42 12.54 18.89
N TYR A 239 -26.25 11.80 17.80
CA TYR A 239 -26.19 12.42 16.49
C TYR A 239 -27.46 12.12 15.70
N HIS A 240 -28.05 13.16 15.14
CA HIS A 240 -29.17 13.09 14.23
C HIS A 240 -28.82 13.78 12.93
N LYS A 241 -29.20 13.20 11.79
CA LYS A 241 -28.81 13.74 10.47
C LYS A 241 -29.34 15.16 10.24
N ASP A 242 -30.55 15.45 10.72
CA ASP A 242 -31.22 16.73 10.48
C ASP A 242 -30.95 17.77 11.59
N HIS A 243 -30.61 17.33 12.80
CA HIS A 243 -30.44 18.19 13.99
C HIS A 243 -29.00 18.24 14.52
N GLY A 244 -28.09 17.49 13.86
CA GLY A 244 -26.69 17.42 14.29
C GLY A 244 -26.50 16.74 15.65
N LEU A 245 -25.70 17.36 16.52
CA LEU A 245 -25.35 16.84 17.83
C LEU A 245 -26.33 17.31 18.89
N GLY A 246 -26.61 16.41 19.83
CA GLY A 246 -27.39 16.65 21.01
C GLY A 246 -27.06 15.65 22.11
N PHE A 247 -27.83 15.64 23.18
CA PHE A 247 -27.76 14.61 24.22
C PHE A 247 -29.12 14.50 24.94
N GLU A 248 -29.25 13.44 25.75
CA GLU A 248 -30.37 13.31 26.70
C GLU A 248 -29.93 13.86 28.06
N ASP A 249 -30.57 14.93 28.48
CA ASP A 249 -30.30 15.55 29.79
C ASP A 249 -30.78 14.60 30.91
N PRO A 250 -30.01 14.42 31.99
CA PRO A 250 -30.44 13.65 33.16
C PRO A 250 -31.79 14.08 33.75
N ARG A 251 -32.24 15.28 33.45
CA ARG A 251 -33.58 15.81 33.84
C ARG A 251 -34.73 15.23 33.02
N GLY A 252 -34.45 14.46 31.95
CA GLY A 252 -35.44 13.69 31.21
C GLY A 252 -35.87 14.28 29.85
N TRP A 253 -35.21 15.30 29.33
CA TRP A 253 -35.49 15.86 27.99
C TRP A 253 -34.30 15.74 27.03
N LYS A 254 -34.58 15.91 25.76
CA LYS A 254 -33.55 15.93 24.72
C LYS A 254 -33.08 17.34 24.49
N VAL A 255 -31.83 17.50 24.10
CA VAL A 255 -31.22 18.77 23.73
C VAL A 255 -30.57 18.69 22.37
N ASN A 256 -30.83 19.62 21.48
CA ASN A 256 -30.19 19.74 20.17
C ASN A 256 -29.33 20.99 20.08
N PHE A 257 -28.07 20.83 19.67
CA PHE A 257 -27.09 21.90 19.50
C PHE A 257 -26.72 22.15 18.03
N GLY A 258 -26.97 21.18 17.15
CA GLY A 258 -26.40 21.20 15.79
C GLY A 258 -24.92 20.89 15.78
N VAL A 259 -24.24 21.19 14.65
CA VAL A 259 -22.79 20.98 14.48
C VAL A 259 -22.04 22.29 14.25
N ASP A 260 -22.75 23.36 13.94
CA ASP A 260 -22.20 24.65 13.53
C ASP A 260 -22.27 25.71 14.64
N GLY A 261 -21.54 26.81 14.43
CA GLY A 261 -21.55 27.96 15.34
C GLY A 261 -20.73 27.78 16.61
N ASP A 262 -20.94 28.66 17.56
CA ASP A 262 -20.26 28.62 18.87
C ASP A 262 -20.99 27.68 19.84
N LEU A 263 -20.51 26.42 19.90
CA LEU A 263 -21.10 25.41 20.76
C LEU A 263 -20.92 25.68 22.25
N VAL A 264 -19.90 26.43 22.65
CA VAL A 264 -19.71 26.83 24.06
C VAL A 264 -20.77 27.83 24.44
N LEU A 265 -21.07 28.78 23.56
CA LEU A 265 -22.14 29.77 23.79
C LEU A 265 -23.52 29.11 23.78
N LYS A 266 -23.75 28.17 22.84
CA LYS A 266 -24.98 27.37 22.79
C LYS A 266 -25.19 26.57 24.08
N TYR A 267 -24.13 25.94 24.61
CA TYR A 267 -24.20 25.23 25.87
C TYR A 267 -24.57 26.14 27.06
N ARG A 268 -23.92 27.29 27.15
CA ARG A 268 -24.26 28.29 28.21
C ARG A 268 -25.69 28.79 28.06
N LEU A 269 -26.16 29.02 26.85
CA LEU A 269 -27.55 29.43 26.58
C LEU A 269 -28.51 28.32 27.03
N TYR A 270 -28.20 27.07 26.68
CA TYR A 270 -28.97 25.91 27.13
C TYR A 270 -29.07 25.84 28.67
N GLU A 271 -27.95 25.98 29.39
CA GLU A 271 -27.97 25.97 30.86
C GLU A 271 -28.92 27.00 31.45
N ARG A 272 -28.89 28.25 30.90
CA ARG A 272 -29.81 29.33 31.31
C ARG A 272 -31.28 29.00 31.02
N ILE A 273 -31.55 28.41 29.85
CA ILE A 273 -32.90 27.99 29.49
C ILE A 273 -33.37 26.87 30.44
N ALA A 274 -32.51 25.89 30.70
CA ALA A 274 -32.81 24.77 31.57
C ALA A 274 -33.12 25.23 33.02
N GLU A 275 -32.32 26.15 33.57
CA GLU A 275 -32.57 26.79 34.88
C GLU A 275 -33.93 27.49 34.90
N ALA A 276 -34.25 28.29 33.86
CA ALA A 276 -35.51 29.01 33.77
C ALA A 276 -36.74 28.06 33.67
N LEU A 277 -36.63 27.01 32.88
CA LEU A 277 -37.70 26.00 32.75
C LEU A 277 -37.93 25.27 34.06
N GLN A 278 -36.88 24.88 34.78
CA GLN A 278 -36.97 24.27 36.10
C GLN A 278 -37.63 25.23 37.12
N ALA A 279 -37.26 26.48 37.15
CA ALA A 279 -37.84 27.50 38.05
C ALA A 279 -39.35 27.70 37.80
N GLN A 280 -39.81 27.50 36.57
CA GLN A 280 -41.23 27.57 36.19
C GLN A 280 -41.97 26.22 36.33
N GLY A 281 -41.27 25.16 36.70
CA GLY A 281 -41.85 23.83 36.80
C GLY A 281 -42.23 23.20 35.46
N ILE A 282 -41.65 23.69 34.37
CA ILE A 282 -41.90 23.20 33.01
C ILE A 282 -40.95 22.03 32.71
N GLN A 283 -41.51 20.92 32.28
CA GLN A 283 -40.72 19.76 31.79
C GLN A 283 -40.90 19.62 30.28
N PRO A 284 -39.95 20.14 29.49
CA PRO A 284 -40.01 20.00 28.04
C PRO A 284 -39.69 18.55 27.60
N ALA A 285 -40.13 18.17 26.40
CA ALA A 285 -39.67 16.97 25.73
C ALA A 285 -38.34 17.19 25.01
N LEU A 286 -38.16 18.39 24.47
CA LEU A 286 -37.00 18.81 23.68
C LEU A 286 -36.66 20.30 23.96
N VAL A 287 -35.37 20.59 24.03
CA VAL A 287 -34.85 21.97 23.98
C VAL A 287 -33.90 22.07 22.80
N SER A 288 -34.12 22.99 21.89
CA SER A 288 -33.23 23.22 20.76
C SER A 288 -32.55 24.61 20.90
N VAL A 289 -31.23 24.55 20.81
CA VAL A 289 -30.33 25.72 20.74
C VAL A 289 -29.47 25.67 19.46
N GLU A 290 -30.00 25.01 18.44
CA GLU A 290 -29.34 24.95 17.11
C GLU A 290 -29.11 26.34 16.56
N ASP A 291 -30.10 27.24 16.71
CA ASP A 291 -29.97 28.64 16.41
C ASP A 291 -29.97 29.45 17.71
N ILE A 292 -28.87 30.17 17.99
CA ILE A 292 -28.72 31.02 19.16
C ILE A 292 -29.75 32.17 19.15
N GLY A 293 -30.14 32.66 17.95
CA GLY A 293 -31.10 33.74 17.77
C GLY A 293 -32.57 33.32 17.94
N ALA A 294 -32.86 32.03 17.85
CA ALA A 294 -34.21 31.47 17.91
C ALA A 294 -34.28 30.15 18.68
N PRO A 295 -33.85 30.09 19.95
CA PRO A 295 -33.97 28.88 20.75
C PRO A 295 -35.44 28.57 21.02
N TYR A 296 -35.79 27.28 21.04
CA TYR A 296 -37.15 26.83 21.33
C TYR A 296 -37.17 25.58 22.19
N TYR A 297 -38.34 25.33 22.80
CA TYR A 297 -38.59 24.04 23.47
C TYR A 297 -39.95 23.49 23.05
N GLU A 298 -40.08 22.18 23.16
CA GLU A 298 -41.31 21.45 22.94
C GLU A 298 -41.80 20.89 24.28
N GLU A 299 -43.10 21.07 24.60
CA GLU A 299 -43.66 20.51 25.81
C GLU A 299 -43.87 18.97 25.70
N SER A 300 -43.71 18.31 26.82
CA SER A 300 -44.09 16.87 26.92
C SER A 300 -45.60 16.74 26.79
N ARG A 301 -46.03 15.97 25.81
CA ARG A 301 -47.48 15.65 25.65
C ARG A 301 -47.94 14.60 26.63
#